data_ad685dcf5c8c23d23de5c038cdb35fc7
#
_entry.id   ad685dcf5c8c23d23de5c038cdb35fc7
#
_cell.length_a   1.000
_cell.length_b   1.000
_cell.length_c   1.000
_cell.angle_alpha   90.00
_cell.angle_beta   90.00
_cell.angle_gamma   90.00
#
_symmetry.space_group_name_H-M   'P 1'
#
loop_
_entity.id
_entity.type
_entity.pdbx_description
1 polymer ?
#
loop_
_entity_poly.entity_id
_entity_poly.type
_entity_poly.pdbx_seq_one_letter_code
_entity_poly.pdbx_strand_id
1 'polypeptide(L)'
;SDLENVIMKVDSITIKPTSISIIIINNNDNEIGYGEEYKIQKNINGEWEYLDYLPNTVWNDIAYIIKANSQTTKKLNLENTYGELEKGTYRVIKTVFFENGKKTDIYSTEFEIK
;
A
#
# COMPACT_ATOMS: atom_id res chain seq x y z
N SER A 1 -1.93 19.65 -5.88
CA SER A 1 -2.38 18.40 -6.50
C SER A 1 -2.92 17.45 -5.44
N ASP A 2 -3.99 16.74 -5.77
CA ASP A 2 -4.58 15.76 -4.86
C ASP A 2 -3.56 14.71 -4.42
N LEU A 3 -2.66 14.34 -5.31
CA LEU A 3 -1.64 13.33 -5.05
C LEU A 3 -0.72 13.73 -3.89
N GLU A 4 -0.39 14.99 -3.78
CA GLU A 4 0.51 15.51 -2.74
C GLU A 4 -0.13 15.46 -1.35
N ASN A 5 -1.46 15.36 -1.30
CA ASN A 5 -2.20 15.40 -0.05
C ASN A 5 -2.56 14.01 0.48
N VAL A 6 -2.11 12.96 -0.16
CA VAL A 6 -2.31 11.58 0.31
C VAL A 6 -0.94 10.95 0.54
N ILE A 7 -0.71 10.52 1.78
CA ILE A 7 0.57 9.93 2.20
C ILE A 7 0.32 8.51 2.66
N MET A 8 1.20 7.60 2.27
CA MET A 8 1.18 6.24 2.77
C MET A 8 2.52 5.91 3.43
N LYS A 9 2.46 5.41 4.65
CA LYS A 9 3.64 5.01 5.41
C LYS A 9 3.53 3.55 5.81
N VAL A 10 4.68 2.89 5.89
CA VAL A 10 4.75 1.58 6.54
C VAL A 10 5.02 1.83 8.02
N ASP A 11 4.22 1.22 8.90
CA ASP A 11 4.45 1.29 10.33
C ASP A 11 5.63 0.38 10.68
N SER A 12 6.77 0.98 10.99
CA SER A 12 8.04 0.27 11.15
C SER A 12 8.03 -0.81 12.23
N ILE A 13 7.24 -0.64 13.29
CA ILE A 13 7.20 -1.63 14.37
C ILE A 13 6.39 -2.87 14.01
N THR A 14 5.66 -2.84 12.90
CA THR A 14 4.84 -3.99 12.44
C THR A 14 5.55 -4.86 11.41
N ILE A 15 6.74 -4.46 10.97
CA ILE A 15 7.43 -5.12 9.84
C ILE A 15 7.84 -6.54 10.21
N LYS A 16 7.33 -7.49 9.44
CA LYS A 16 7.70 -8.91 9.49
C LYS A 16 7.75 -9.43 8.05
N PRO A 17 8.50 -10.49 7.77
CA PRO A 17 8.50 -11.07 6.42
C PRO A 17 7.12 -11.53 5.94
N THR A 18 6.19 -11.79 6.87
CA THR A 18 4.86 -12.32 6.58
C THR A 18 3.75 -11.28 6.61
N SER A 19 3.99 -10.12 7.23
CA SER A 19 2.95 -9.08 7.35
C SER A 19 3.54 -7.72 7.70
N ILE A 20 2.85 -6.67 7.29
CA ILE A 20 3.15 -5.29 7.66
C ILE A 20 1.83 -4.54 7.84
N SER A 21 1.88 -3.41 8.52
CA SER A 21 0.76 -2.47 8.53
C SER A 21 1.14 -1.19 7.80
N ILE A 22 0.22 -0.66 7.03
CA ILE A 22 0.37 0.63 6.37
C ILE A 22 -0.59 1.63 7.00
N ILE A 23 -0.18 2.89 6.96
CA ILE A 23 -1.00 4.01 7.42
C ILE A 23 -1.23 4.89 6.19
N ILE A 24 -2.48 5.13 5.84
CA ILE A 24 -2.84 6.01 4.73
C ILE A 24 -3.45 7.27 5.32
N ILE A 25 -2.85 8.41 4.99
CA ILE A 25 -3.22 9.71 5.52
C ILE A 25 -3.84 10.54 4.42
N ASN A 26 -5.10 10.92 4.60
CA ASN A 26 -5.81 11.79 3.67
C ASN A 26 -5.80 13.22 4.21
N ASN A 27 -4.97 14.06 3.63
CA ASN A 27 -4.87 15.47 3.99
C ASN A 27 -5.69 16.38 3.05
N ASN A 28 -6.69 15.79 2.38
CA ASN A 28 -7.60 16.52 1.50
C ASN A 28 -8.86 16.92 2.26
N ASP A 29 -9.55 17.93 1.75
CA ASP A 29 -10.84 18.36 2.30
C ASP A 29 -12.00 17.47 1.85
N ASN A 30 -11.74 16.51 1.00
CA ASN A 30 -12.72 15.54 0.50
C ASN A 30 -12.28 14.14 0.88
N GLU A 31 -13.24 13.22 0.97
CA GLU A 31 -12.94 11.82 1.21
C GLU A 31 -12.24 11.18 -0.01
N ILE A 32 -11.49 10.13 0.26
CA ILE A 32 -10.87 9.29 -0.77
C ILE A 32 -11.28 7.84 -0.55
N GLY A 33 -11.18 7.04 -1.59
CA GLY A 33 -11.46 5.61 -1.52
C GLY A 33 -10.24 4.79 -1.91
N TYR A 34 -10.19 3.54 -1.44
CA TYR A 34 -9.20 2.57 -1.86
C TYR A 34 -9.78 1.16 -1.76
N GLY A 35 -9.18 0.21 -2.47
CA GLY A 35 -9.62 -1.19 -2.44
C GLY A 35 -8.69 -2.08 -1.64
N GLU A 36 -8.97 -3.38 -1.66
CA GLU A 36 -8.14 -4.39 -0.99
C GLU A 36 -6.80 -4.59 -1.71
N GLU A 37 -6.79 -4.48 -3.02
CA GLU A 37 -5.61 -4.77 -3.82
C GLU A 37 -4.44 -3.84 -3.50
N TYR A 38 -3.25 -4.43 -3.42
CA TYR A 38 -2.01 -3.69 -3.30
C TYR A 38 -0.91 -4.42 -4.07
N LYS A 39 0.12 -3.69 -4.43
CA LYS A 39 1.31 -4.24 -5.08
C LYS A 39 2.53 -3.97 -4.23
N ILE A 40 3.53 -4.83 -4.38
CA ILE A 40 4.82 -4.68 -3.72
C ILE A 40 5.88 -4.54 -4.80
N GLN A 41 6.79 -3.60 -4.61
CA GLN A 41 8.00 -3.51 -5.40
C GLN A 41 9.21 -3.76 -4.52
N LYS A 42 10.19 -4.44 -5.08
CA LYS A 42 11.49 -4.69 -4.45
C LYS A 42 12.54 -3.87 -5.17
N ASN A 43 13.43 -3.24 -4.43
CA ASN A 43 14.57 -2.53 -5.00
C ASN A 43 15.65 -3.54 -5.32
N ILE A 44 15.98 -3.69 -6.61
CA ILE A 44 17.02 -4.61 -7.09
C ILE A 44 18.06 -3.78 -7.82
N ASN A 45 19.21 -3.61 -7.20
CA ASN A 45 20.32 -2.85 -7.78
C ASN A 45 19.94 -1.41 -8.17
N GLY A 46 19.11 -0.78 -7.36
CA GLY A 46 18.69 0.59 -7.58
C GLY A 46 17.43 0.76 -8.42
N GLU A 47 16.86 -0.33 -8.91
CA GLU A 47 15.64 -0.30 -9.70
C GLU A 47 14.49 -0.95 -8.94
N TRP A 48 13.31 -0.35 -9.04
CA TRP A 48 12.10 -0.90 -8.44
C TRP A 48 11.42 -1.87 -9.39
N GLU A 49 11.24 -3.12 -8.92
CA GLU A 49 10.60 -4.16 -9.71
C GLU A 49 9.40 -4.72 -8.96
N TYR A 50 8.30 -4.94 -9.68
CA TYR A 50 7.09 -5.53 -9.11
C TYR A 50 7.32 -6.99 -8.78
N LEU A 51 6.81 -7.41 -7.63
CA LEU A 51 6.72 -8.82 -7.28
C LEU A 51 5.43 -9.40 -7.90
N ASP A 52 5.49 -10.66 -8.29
CA ASP A 52 4.31 -11.35 -8.78
C ASP A 52 3.48 -11.88 -7.61
N TYR A 53 2.17 -11.82 -7.74
CA TYR A 53 1.27 -12.47 -6.78
C TYR A 53 1.45 -13.98 -6.81
N LEU A 54 1.21 -14.63 -5.68
CA LEU A 54 1.10 -16.08 -5.65
C LEU A 54 -0.05 -16.53 -6.55
N PRO A 55 0.05 -17.76 -7.14
CA PRO A 55 -1.05 -18.33 -7.92
C PRO A 55 -2.35 -18.33 -7.11
N ASN A 56 -3.46 -18.08 -7.78
CA ASN A 56 -4.80 -18.08 -7.20
C ASN A 56 -5.06 -16.96 -6.20
N THR A 57 -4.24 -15.91 -6.21
CA THR A 57 -4.52 -14.71 -5.42
C THR A 57 -5.81 -14.08 -5.92
N VAL A 58 -6.75 -13.82 -5.00
CA VAL A 58 -8.00 -13.14 -5.29
C VAL A 58 -8.16 -11.95 -4.36
N TRP A 59 -8.82 -10.91 -4.85
CA TRP A 59 -9.09 -9.70 -4.10
C TRP A 59 -10.59 -9.55 -3.92
N ASN A 60 -11.01 -9.19 -2.69
CA ASN A 60 -12.40 -8.82 -2.45
C ASN A 60 -12.69 -7.49 -3.13
N ASP A 61 -13.90 -7.35 -3.65
CA ASP A 61 -14.33 -6.13 -4.33
C ASP A 61 -14.94 -5.15 -3.33
N ILE A 62 -14.19 -4.85 -2.27
CA ILE A 62 -14.59 -3.96 -1.18
C ILE A 62 -13.89 -2.62 -1.36
N ALA A 63 -14.64 -1.53 -1.27
CA ALA A 63 -14.10 -0.18 -1.26
C ALA A 63 -14.13 0.37 0.16
N TYR A 64 -13.02 0.94 0.59
CA TYR A 64 -12.88 1.60 1.88
C TYR A 64 -12.83 3.10 1.67
N ILE A 65 -13.36 3.86 2.61
CA ILE A 65 -13.40 5.31 2.56
C ILE A 65 -12.55 5.88 3.69
N ILE A 66 -11.71 6.84 3.37
CA ILE A 66 -10.99 7.63 4.37
C ILE A 66 -11.55 9.04 4.31
N LYS A 67 -12.16 9.47 5.39
CA LYS A 67 -12.77 10.80 5.48
C LYS A 67 -11.72 11.90 5.30
N ALA A 68 -12.21 13.09 4.97
CA ALA A 68 -11.36 14.27 4.86
C ALA A 68 -10.51 14.48 6.13
N ASN A 69 -9.25 14.82 5.95
CA ASN A 69 -8.31 15.13 7.03
C ASN A 69 -8.22 14.02 8.10
N SER A 70 -8.30 12.77 7.65
CA SER A 70 -8.28 11.59 8.51
C SER A 70 -7.25 10.59 8.01
N GLN A 71 -6.98 9.57 8.83
CA GLN A 71 -6.08 8.49 8.44
C GLN A 71 -6.64 7.15 8.85
N THR A 72 -6.13 6.10 8.24
CA THR A 72 -6.48 4.73 8.59
C THR A 72 -5.24 3.85 8.58
N THR A 73 -5.30 2.76 9.33
CA THR A 73 -4.26 1.74 9.36
C THR A 73 -4.82 0.46 8.76
N LYS A 74 -4.05 -0.17 7.89
CA LYS A 74 -4.45 -1.41 7.23
C LYS A 74 -3.34 -2.45 7.37
N LYS A 75 -3.66 -3.61 7.91
CA LYS A 75 -2.73 -4.73 7.95
C LYS A 75 -2.72 -5.43 6.59
N LEU A 76 -1.53 -5.69 6.06
CA LEU A 76 -1.35 -6.44 4.83
C LEU A 76 -0.78 -7.81 5.15
N ASN A 77 -1.48 -8.87 4.75
CA ASN A 77 -1.02 -10.23 4.91
C ASN A 77 -0.16 -10.60 3.70
N LEU A 78 1.14 -10.33 3.79
CA LEU A 78 2.08 -10.57 2.69
C LEU A 78 2.20 -12.05 2.35
N GLU A 79 2.15 -12.90 3.37
CA GLU A 79 2.32 -14.35 3.18
C GLU A 79 1.26 -14.92 2.25
N ASN A 80 0.01 -14.47 2.37
CA ASN A 80 -1.08 -14.96 1.52
C ASN A 80 -1.00 -14.46 0.08
N THR A 81 -0.35 -13.33 -0.14
CA THR A 81 -0.30 -12.67 -1.45
C THR A 81 1.00 -12.94 -2.20
N TYR A 82 2.12 -12.94 -1.50
CA TYR A 82 3.46 -13.03 -2.09
C TYR A 82 4.30 -14.15 -1.51
N GLY A 83 3.86 -14.79 -0.43
CA GLY A 83 4.68 -15.64 0.38
C GLY A 83 5.52 -14.81 1.34
N GLU A 84 6.37 -15.46 2.11
CA GLU A 84 7.29 -14.79 3.02
C GLU A 84 8.31 -13.98 2.21
N LEU A 85 8.43 -12.69 2.50
CA LEU A 85 9.36 -11.84 1.77
C LEU A 85 10.81 -12.16 2.16
N GLU A 86 11.67 -12.21 1.14
CA GLU A 86 13.09 -12.37 1.32
C GLU A 86 13.72 -11.08 1.82
N LYS A 87 14.94 -11.17 2.32
CA LYS A 87 15.77 -10.04 2.71
C LYS A 87 15.86 -9.02 1.57
N GLY A 88 15.64 -7.76 1.87
CA GLY A 88 15.69 -6.69 0.87
C GLY A 88 14.93 -5.45 1.26
N THR A 89 14.89 -4.49 0.34
CA THR A 89 14.20 -3.22 0.49
C THR A 89 12.99 -3.20 -0.43
N TYR A 90 11.86 -2.76 0.12
CA TYR A 90 10.55 -2.85 -0.55
C TYR A 90 9.76 -1.56 -0.37
N ARG A 91 8.71 -1.42 -1.18
CA ARG A 91 7.67 -0.40 -0.98
C ARG A 91 6.31 -0.95 -1.43
N VAL A 92 5.24 -0.38 -0.88
CA VAL A 92 3.85 -0.74 -1.20
C VAL A 92 3.29 0.27 -2.18
N ILE A 93 2.50 -0.20 -3.14
CA ILE A 93 1.76 0.66 -4.06
C ILE A 93 0.27 0.36 -3.88
N LYS A 94 -0.52 1.42 -3.74
CA LYS A 94 -1.98 1.35 -3.68
C LYS A 94 -2.57 2.35 -4.66
N THR A 95 -3.72 2.00 -5.25
CA THR A 95 -4.49 2.94 -6.05
C THR A 95 -5.53 3.59 -5.16
N VAL A 96 -5.61 4.91 -5.20
CA VAL A 96 -6.64 5.66 -4.48
C VAL A 96 -7.57 6.33 -5.48
N PHE A 97 -8.82 6.54 -5.06
CA PHE A 97 -9.89 7.11 -5.88
C PHE A 97 -10.36 8.42 -5.26
N PHE A 98 -10.48 9.45 -6.08
CA PHE A 98 -10.97 10.76 -5.64
C PHE A 98 -12.43 10.96 -6.06
N GLU A 99 -13.14 11.88 -5.41
CA GLU A 99 -14.56 12.17 -5.69
C GLU A 99 -14.84 12.47 -7.14
N ASN A 100 -13.92 13.11 -7.84
CA ASN A 100 -14.07 13.45 -9.25
C ASN A 100 -13.90 12.24 -10.18
N GLY A 101 -13.79 11.03 -9.65
CA GLY A 101 -13.59 9.80 -10.41
C GLY A 101 -12.15 9.55 -10.81
N LYS A 102 -11.24 10.43 -10.45
CA LYS A 102 -9.82 10.30 -10.77
C LYS A 102 -9.18 9.23 -9.88
N LYS A 103 -8.31 8.43 -10.48
CA LYS A 103 -7.51 7.41 -9.77
C LYS A 103 -6.05 7.78 -9.84
N THR A 104 -5.30 7.45 -8.80
CA THR A 104 -3.85 7.59 -8.85
C THR A 104 -3.20 6.55 -7.94
N ASP A 105 -2.00 6.13 -8.33
CA ASP A 105 -1.19 5.24 -7.50
C ASP A 105 -0.39 6.07 -6.50
N ILE A 106 -0.36 5.60 -5.26
CA ILE A 106 0.48 6.18 -4.22
C ILE A 106 1.49 5.14 -3.76
N TYR A 107 2.66 5.60 -3.34
CA TYR A 107 3.78 4.77 -2.94
C TYR A 107 4.06 4.99 -1.46
N SER A 108 4.30 3.90 -0.73
CA SER A 108 4.62 3.99 0.68
C SER A 108 6.07 4.43 0.89
N THR A 109 6.39 4.76 2.13
CA THR A 109 7.78 4.82 2.58
C THR A 109 8.41 3.45 2.35
N GLU A 110 9.72 3.43 2.17
CA GLU A 110 10.46 2.18 1.99
C GLU A 110 10.54 1.42 3.31
N PHE A 111 10.57 0.10 3.22
CA PHE A 111 10.77 -0.75 4.39
C PHE A 111 11.75 -1.87 4.05
N GLU A 112 12.42 -2.37 5.08
CA GLU A 112 13.48 -3.36 4.91
C GLU A 112 13.14 -4.64 5.67
N ILE A 113 13.36 -5.77 4.99
CA ILE A 113 13.35 -7.10 5.60
C ILE A 113 14.82 -7.50 5.78
N LYS A 114 15.21 -7.73 7.01
CA LYS A 114 16.61 -8.02 7.36
C LYS A 114 16.90 -9.50 7.50
#